data_8977fa7a54b8972dbe29576ec00c61fe
#
_entry.id   8977fa7a54b8972dbe29576ec00c61fe
#
_cell.length_a   1.000
_cell.length_b   1.000
_cell.length_c   1.000
_cell.angle_alpha   90.00
_cell.angle_beta   90.00
_cell.angle_gamma   90.00
#
_symmetry.space_group_name_H-M   'P 1'
#
loop_
_entity.id
_entity.type
_entity.pdbx_description
1 polymer ?
#
loop_
_entity_poly.entity_id
_entity_poly.type
_entity_poly.pdbx_seq_one_letter_code
_entity_poly.pdbx_strand_id
1 'polypeptide(L)' 'MYSGEDLERFYFQYQTEAMPKGISIEHFCSCNKVPYNIFQMVQGNG' A
#
# COMPACT_ATOMS: atom_id res chain seq x y z
N MET A 1 -11.80 9.34 -2.79
CA MET A 1 -10.61 9.61 -3.54
C MET A 1 -9.43 9.70 -2.61
N TYR A 2 -8.31 9.10 -2.96
CA TYR A 2 -7.16 9.11 -2.08
C TYR A 2 -6.20 10.21 -2.50
N SER A 3 -5.64 10.92 -1.55
CA SER A 3 -4.67 11.94 -1.87
C SER A 3 -3.29 11.34 -1.81
N GLY A 4 -2.30 12.05 -2.32
CA GLY A 4 -0.94 11.57 -2.28
C GLY A 4 -0.44 11.35 -0.89
N GLU A 5 -0.86 12.20 0.02
CA GLU A 5 -0.44 12.08 1.41
C GLU A 5 -1.01 10.82 2.04
N ASP A 6 -2.25 10.51 1.73
CA ASP A 6 -2.86 9.32 2.29
C ASP A 6 -2.17 8.07 1.79
N LEU A 7 -1.81 8.04 0.52
CA LEU A 7 -1.12 6.89 -0.03
C LEU A 7 0.27 6.73 0.55
N GLU A 8 0.97 7.82 0.73
CA GLU A 8 2.29 7.78 1.32
C GLU A 8 2.23 7.24 2.73
N ARG A 9 1.27 7.71 3.50
CA ARG A 9 1.13 7.27 4.86
C ARG A 9 0.78 5.80 4.91
N PHE A 10 -0.11 5.36 4.03
CA PHE A 10 -0.51 3.97 4.00
C PHE A 10 0.68 3.09 3.62
N TYR A 11 1.48 3.52 2.67
CA TYR A 11 2.63 2.76 2.25
C TYR A 11 3.67 2.68 3.37
N PHE A 12 3.85 3.75 4.09
CA PHE A 12 4.75 3.77 5.22
C PHE A 12 4.29 2.78 6.28
N GLN A 13 2.99 2.76 6.52
CA GLN A 13 2.41 1.83 7.48
C GLN A 13 2.65 0.40 7.02
N TYR A 14 2.50 0.15 5.73
CA TYR A 14 2.76 -1.17 5.19
C TYR A 14 4.21 -1.56 5.47
N GLN A 15 5.15 -0.67 5.22
CA GLN A 15 6.55 -0.99 5.41
C GLN A 15 6.89 -1.27 6.87
N THR A 16 6.24 -0.60 7.79
CA THR A 16 6.57 -0.78 9.19
C THR A 16 5.76 -1.87 9.85
N GLU A 17 4.62 -2.21 9.30
CA GLU A 17 3.78 -3.22 9.93
C GLU A 17 3.65 -4.50 9.14
N ALA A 18 3.54 -4.42 7.86
CA ALA A 18 3.35 -5.60 7.04
C ALA A 18 4.65 -6.28 6.66
N MET A 19 5.65 -5.52 6.34
CA MET A 19 6.93 -6.10 5.94
C MET A 19 7.54 -6.99 7.01
N PRO A 20 7.60 -6.55 8.25
CA PRO A 20 8.17 -7.40 9.29
C PRO A 20 7.38 -8.67 9.51
N LYS A 21 6.10 -8.66 9.14
CA LYS A 21 5.27 -9.84 9.33
C LYS A 21 5.22 -10.68 8.07
N GLY A 22 5.86 -10.25 7.03
CA GLY A 22 5.87 -11.00 5.78
C GLY A 22 4.57 -10.91 5.01
N ILE A 23 3.79 -9.87 5.23
CA ILE A 23 2.53 -9.70 4.54
C ILE A 23 2.78 -8.94 3.25
N SER A 24 2.23 -9.43 2.14
CA SER A 24 2.44 -8.77 0.87
C SER A 24 1.57 -7.51 0.79
N ILE A 25 1.93 -6.59 -0.10
CA ILE A 25 1.20 -5.36 -0.21
C ILE A 25 -0.21 -5.61 -0.74
N GLU A 26 -0.37 -6.60 -1.58
CA GLU A 26 -1.68 -6.96 -2.07
C GLU A 26 -2.58 -7.36 -0.91
N HIS A 27 -2.06 -8.19 -0.05
CA HIS A 27 -2.83 -8.66 1.09
C HIS A 27 -3.13 -7.50 2.05
N PHE A 28 -2.14 -6.65 2.25
CA PHE A 28 -2.31 -5.52 3.15
C PHE A 28 -3.38 -4.56 2.62
N CYS A 29 -3.37 -4.32 1.32
CA CYS A 29 -4.37 -3.47 0.70
C CYS A 29 -5.75 -4.07 0.83
N SER A 30 -5.85 -5.36 0.65
CA SER A 30 -7.13 -6.04 0.76
C SER A 30 -7.69 -5.92 2.16
N CYS A 31 -6.85 -6.08 3.15
CA CYS A 31 -7.27 -5.98 4.52
C CYS A 31 -7.75 -4.58 4.88
N ASN A 32 -7.21 -3.59 4.23
CA ASN A 32 -7.58 -2.22 4.52
C ASN A 32 -8.56 -1.65 3.48
N LYS A 33 -9.04 -2.50 2.59
CA LYS A 33 -10.01 -2.08 1.59
C LYS A 33 -9.47 -0.98 0.70
N VAL A 34 -8.21 -1.04 0.38
CA VAL A 34 -7.57 -0.08 -0.51
C VAL A 34 -7.30 -0.77 -1.83
N PRO A 35 -7.68 -0.19 -2.96
CA PRO A 35 -7.44 -0.85 -4.25
C PRO A 35 -5.95 -0.91 -4.56
N TYR A 36 -5.52 -2.09 -4.94
CA TYR A 36 -4.10 -2.30 -5.20
C TYR A 36 -3.64 -1.55 -6.44
N ASN A 37 -4.52 -1.31 -7.38
CA ASN A 37 -4.11 -0.62 -8.58
C ASN A 37 -3.58 0.77 -8.28
N ILE A 38 -3.96 1.41 -7.20
CA ILE A 38 -3.43 2.71 -6.84
C ILE A 38 -1.93 2.59 -6.58
N PHE A 39 -1.52 1.53 -5.93
CA PHE A 39 -0.12 1.33 -5.64
C PHE A 39 0.65 0.86 -6.86
N GLN A 40 0.00 0.18 -7.77
CA GLN A 40 0.63 -0.20 -8.99
C GLN A 40 1.04 1.02 -9.77
N MET A 41 0.25 2.06 -9.79
CA MET A 41 0.60 3.25 -10.48
C MET A 41 1.76 3.96 -9.81
N VAL A 42 1.80 3.94 -8.52
CA VAL A 42 2.84 4.62 -7.78
C VAL A 42 4.15 3.91 -7.93
N GLN A 43 4.19 2.59 -7.81
CA GLN A 43 5.41 1.93 -7.89
C GLN A 43 5.70 1.50 -9.21
N GLY A 44 4.83 1.46 -10.06
CA GLY A 44 4.99 0.87 -11.25
C GLY A 44 5.74 1.54 -12.19
N ASN A 45 6.64 1.95 -12.11
CA ASN A 45 7.31 2.49 -13.05
C ASN A 45 7.87 1.57 -13.90
N GLY A 46 7.53 0.70 -14.10
CA GLY A 46 7.86 -0.20 -15.10
C GLY A 46 8.96 -0.51 -15.48
#